data_dc8ed3ef1c399d0c17d1df5439c0b573
#
_entry.id   dc8ed3ef1c399d0c17d1df5439c0b573
#
_cell.length_a   1.000
_cell.length_b   1.000
_cell.length_c   1.000
_cell.angle_alpha   90.00
_cell.angle_beta   90.00
_cell.angle_gamma   90.00
#
_symmetry.space_group_name_H-M   'P 1'
#
loop_
_entity.id
_entity.type
_entity.pdbx_description
1 polymer ?
#
loop_
_entity_poly.entity_id
_entity_poly.type
_entity_poly.pdbx_seq_one_letter_code
_entity_poly.pdbx_strand_id
1 'polypeptide(L)'
;MSTARRIPLSILLFAALGAQYGCATFDKCGWRGCPGDAGITARVEAQLEQYPALEAPNSVRAQTLDHVVYLYGLVDTDLERQLAESVAVHAAGGARVVDSIAVNNLGR
;
A
#
# COMPACT_ATOMS: atom_id res chain seq x y z
N MET A 1 3.75 22.81 -46.02
CA MET A 1 2.84 21.78 -45.53
C MET A 1 3.55 20.59 -44.90
N SER A 2 4.55 20.09 -45.52
CA SER A 2 5.29 18.93 -44.93
C SER A 2 6.05 19.29 -43.66
N THR A 3 6.46 20.53 -43.50
CA THR A 3 7.16 20.98 -42.30
C THR A 3 6.27 20.98 -41.05
N ALA A 4 5.00 21.25 -41.20
CA ALA A 4 4.06 21.27 -40.10
C ALA A 4 3.83 19.86 -39.50
N ARG A 5 3.99 18.84 -40.31
CA ARG A 5 3.83 17.46 -39.82
C ARG A 5 5.02 16.95 -39.04
N ARG A 6 6.20 17.47 -39.34
CA ARG A 6 7.42 17.04 -38.65
C ARG A 6 7.48 17.54 -37.22
N ILE A 7 6.98 18.75 -36.99
CA ILE A 7 7.00 19.35 -35.66
C ILE A 7 6.19 18.55 -34.64
N PRO A 8 4.93 18.15 -34.94
CA PRO A 8 4.17 17.33 -34.02
C PRO A 8 4.82 15.98 -33.70
N LEU A 9 5.45 15.38 -34.69
CA LEU A 9 6.10 14.11 -34.49
C LEU A 9 7.30 14.22 -33.54
N SER A 10 8.07 15.29 -33.68
CA SER A 10 9.20 15.55 -32.79
C SER A 10 8.74 15.78 -31.36
N ILE A 11 7.65 16.52 -31.19
CA ILE A 11 7.07 16.79 -29.88
C ILE A 11 6.57 15.50 -29.24
N LEU A 12 5.95 14.62 -30.02
CA LEU A 12 5.43 13.35 -29.53
C LEU A 12 6.57 12.43 -29.06
N LEU A 13 7.65 12.39 -29.79
CA LEU A 13 8.81 11.59 -29.40
C LEU A 13 9.41 12.09 -28.09
N PHE A 14 9.50 13.39 -27.93
CA PHE A 14 10.03 13.98 -26.72
C PHE A 14 9.16 13.71 -25.52
N ALA A 15 7.84 13.77 -25.70
CA ALA A 15 6.90 13.48 -24.64
C ALA A 15 6.97 12.01 -24.20
N ALA A 16 7.17 11.10 -25.14
CA ALA A 16 7.29 9.68 -24.83
C ALA A 16 8.54 9.39 -23.97
N LEU A 17 9.66 10.02 -24.32
CA LEU A 17 10.89 9.88 -23.54
C LEU A 17 10.72 10.45 -22.13
N GLY A 18 10.10 11.62 -22.02
CA GLY A 18 9.85 12.23 -20.73
C GLY A 18 8.96 11.36 -19.84
N ALA A 19 7.96 10.73 -20.41
CA ALA A 19 7.07 9.85 -19.67
C ALA A 19 7.82 8.65 -19.10
N GLN A 20 8.76 8.09 -19.84
CA GLN A 20 9.55 6.94 -19.37
C GLN A 20 10.40 7.29 -18.17
N TYR A 21 11.03 8.44 -18.16
CA TYR A 21 11.84 8.87 -17.03
C TYR A 21 10.98 9.22 -15.83
N GLY A 22 9.84 9.85 -16.04
CA GLY A 22 8.96 10.26 -14.95
C GLY A 22 8.34 9.11 -14.19
N CYS A 23 8.29 7.92 -14.79
CA CYS A 23 7.65 6.76 -14.21
C CYS A 23 8.59 5.77 -13.59
N ALA A 24 9.86 6.10 -13.42
CA ALA A 24 10.84 5.17 -12.88
C ALA A 24 10.46 4.65 -11.50
N THR A 25 9.87 5.49 -10.67
CA THR A 25 9.43 5.11 -9.32
C THR A 25 8.15 4.30 -9.31
N PHE A 26 7.44 4.28 -10.42
CA PHE A 26 6.17 3.56 -10.54
C PHE A 26 6.26 2.37 -11.47
N ASP A 27 7.45 1.88 -11.71
CA ASP A 27 7.71 0.87 -12.72
C ASP A 27 6.86 -0.37 -12.61
N LYS A 28 6.62 -0.83 -11.39
CA LYS A 28 5.89 -2.08 -11.22
C LYS A 28 4.41 -1.92 -11.45
N CYS A 29 3.82 -0.87 -10.94
CA CYS A 29 2.36 -0.79 -10.86
C CYS A 29 1.77 0.52 -11.30
N GLY A 30 2.58 1.53 -11.60
CA GLY A 30 2.15 2.82 -12.07
C GLY A 30 1.48 3.66 -10.98
N TRP A 31 0.70 4.66 -11.38
CA TRP A 31 0.07 5.65 -10.53
C TRP A 31 -0.92 5.06 -9.56
N ARG A 32 -1.68 4.06 -9.97
CA ARG A 32 -2.78 3.52 -9.20
C ARG A 32 -2.36 2.35 -8.32
N GLY A 33 -1.06 2.06 -8.29
CA GLY A 33 -0.56 0.91 -7.59
C GLY A 33 -0.77 -0.38 -8.38
N CYS A 34 -0.34 -1.48 -7.81
CA CYS A 34 -0.46 -2.78 -8.44
C CYS A 34 -1.90 -3.25 -8.48
N PRO A 35 -2.30 -3.96 -9.54
CA PRO A 35 -3.65 -4.52 -9.59
C PRO A 35 -3.93 -5.37 -8.36
N GLY A 36 -5.04 -5.10 -7.70
CA GLY A 36 -5.47 -5.83 -6.53
C GLY A 36 -4.97 -5.29 -5.19
N ASP A 37 -3.95 -4.42 -5.18
CA ASP A 37 -3.41 -3.91 -3.91
C ASP A 37 -4.44 -3.14 -3.11
N ALA A 38 -5.20 -2.25 -3.75
CA ALA A 38 -6.24 -1.49 -3.06
C ALA A 38 -7.31 -2.40 -2.48
N GLY A 39 -7.67 -3.46 -3.19
CA GLY A 39 -8.62 -4.43 -2.71
C GLY A 39 -8.12 -5.23 -1.51
N ILE A 40 -6.84 -5.59 -1.51
CA ILE A 40 -6.22 -6.27 -0.37
C ILE A 40 -6.25 -5.37 0.85
N THR A 41 -5.82 -4.11 0.71
CA THR A 41 -5.85 -3.15 1.81
C THR A 41 -7.26 -3.00 2.38
N ALA A 42 -8.26 -2.86 1.49
CA ALA A 42 -9.64 -2.70 1.93
C ALA A 42 -10.14 -3.90 2.73
N ARG A 43 -9.82 -5.12 2.28
CA ARG A 43 -10.22 -6.32 3.01
C ARG A 43 -9.55 -6.42 4.36
N VAL A 44 -8.25 -6.14 4.41
CA VAL A 44 -7.50 -6.19 5.66
C VAL A 44 -8.04 -5.17 6.65
N GLU A 45 -8.22 -3.92 6.22
CA GLU A 45 -8.72 -2.88 7.12
C GLU A 45 -10.15 -3.15 7.57
N ALA A 46 -10.99 -3.67 6.69
CA ALA A 46 -12.36 -4.03 7.07
C ALA A 46 -12.37 -5.10 8.15
N GLN A 47 -11.47 -6.08 8.06
CA GLN A 47 -11.38 -7.12 9.07
C GLN A 47 -10.79 -6.59 10.38
N LEU A 48 -9.79 -5.73 10.31
CA LEU A 48 -9.23 -5.11 11.53
C LEU A 48 -10.30 -4.33 12.29
N GLU A 49 -11.20 -3.66 11.58
CA GLU A 49 -12.29 -2.90 12.20
C GLU A 49 -13.29 -3.76 12.96
N GLN A 50 -13.33 -5.06 12.71
CA GLN A 50 -14.21 -5.98 13.41
C GLN A 50 -13.73 -6.26 14.85
N TYR A 51 -12.53 -5.88 15.19
CA TYR A 51 -11.91 -6.19 16.48
C TYR A 51 -11.81 -4.95 17.36
N PRO A 52 -12.69 -4.79 18.36
CA PRO A 52 -12.64 -3.61 19.24
C PRO A 52 -11.29 -3.43 19.93
N ALA A 53 -10.57 -4.51 20.21
CA ALA A 53 -9.25 -4.43 20.83
C ALA A 53 -8.24 -3.68 19.97
N LEU A 54 -8.48 -3.55 18.67
CA LEU A 54 -7.58 -2.86 17.75
C LEU A 54 -8.04 -1.44 17.42
N GLU A 55 -9.16 -1.02 18.00
CA GLU A 55 -9.71 0.31 17.81
C GLU A 55 -9.10 1.29 18.78
N ALA A 56 -9.45 2.57 18.64
CA ALA A 56 -8.92 3.62 19.49
C ALA A 56 -9.02 3.24 20.98
N PRO A 57 -8.01 3.54 21.80
CA PRO A 57 -6.84 4.37 21.50
C PRO A 57 -5.75 3.70 20.67
N ASN A 58 -5.88 2.42 20.38
CA ASN A 58 -4.98 1.75 19.45
C ASN A 58 -5.23 2.24 18.02
N SER A 59 -4.22 2.11 17.19
CA SER A 59 -4.31 2.55 15.81
C SER A 59 -3.57 1.54 14.97
N VAL A 60 -4.29 0.80 14.14
CA VAL A 60 -3.70 -0.21 13.25
C VAL A 60 -4.18 0.08 11.85
N ARG A 61 -3.23 0.24 10.94
CA ARG A 61 -3.50 0.52 9.54
C ARG A 61 -2.74 -0.45 8.65
N ALA A 62 -3.22 -0.59 7.45
CA ALA A 62 -2.58 -1.43 6.46
C ALA A 62 -2.33 -0.65 5.19
N GLN A 63 -1.24 -0.99 4.51
CA GLN A 63 -0.95 -0.50 3.18
C GLN A 63 -0.38 -1.66 2.37
N THR A 64 -0.88 -1.85 1.17
CA THR A 64 -0.41 -2.92 0.29
C THR A 64 0.38 -2.33 -0.85
N LEU A 65 1.61 -2.82 -1.02
CA LEU A 65 2.49 -2.40 -2.08
C LEU A 65 3.03 -3.66 -2.77
N ASP A 66 2.77 -3.78 -4.06
CA ASP A 66 3.20 -4.91 -4.86
C ASP A 66 2.83 -6.25 -4.19
N HIS A 67 1.58 -6.36 -3.76
CA HIS A 67 1.00 -7.56 -3.12
C HIS A 67 1.63 -7.93 -1.78
N VAL A 68 2.31 -6.98 -1.13
CA VAL A 68 2.80 -7.14 0.24
C VAL A 68 2.04 -6.19 1.14
N VAL A 69 1.43 -6.72 2.18
CA VAL A 69 0.66 -5.94 3.14
C VAL A 69 1.60 -5.50 4.27
N TYR A 70 1.70 -4.20 4.46
CA TYR A 70 2.47 -3.63 5.56
C TYR A 70 1.49 -3.13 6.62
N LEU A 71 1.60 -3.70 7.81
CA LEU A 71 0.82 -3.24 8.97
C LEU A 71 1.65 -2.24 9.75
N TYR A 72 1.03 -1.16 10.16
CA TYR A 72 1.70 -0.14 10.94
C TYR A 72 0.72 0.50 11.91
N GLY A 73 1.26 1.19 12.88
CA GLY A 73 0.48 1.85 13.89
C GLY A 73 1.03 1.59 15.28
N LEU A 74 0.19 1.76 16.28
CA LEU A 74 0.56 1.65 17.68
C LEU A 74 -0.53 0.92 18.45
N VAL A 75 -0.13 -0.09 19.20
CA VAL A 75 -1.03 -0.82 20.11
C VAL A 75 -0.42 -0.84 21.52
N ASP A 76 -1.24 -1.18 22.49
CA ASP A 76 -0.82 -1.20 23.89
C ASP A 76 -0.04 -2.45 24.27
N THR A 77 -0.36 -3.58 23.68
CA THR A 77 0.21 -4.86 24.08
C THR A 77 0.71 -5.64 22.89
N ASP A 78 1.65 -6.52 23.15
CA ASP A 78 2.15 -7.44 22.14
C ASP A 78 1.06 -8.41 21.66
N LEU A 79 0.14 -8.76 22.53
CA LEU A 79 -0.97 -9.63 22.17
C LEU A 79 -1.85 -8.97 21.10
N GLU A 80 -2.10 -7.66 21.26
CA GLU A 80 -2.86 -6.91 20.27
C GLU A 80 -2.12 -6.83 18.93
N ARG A 81 -0.81 -6.70 18.97
CA ARG A 81 0.00 -6.72 17.76
C ARG A 81 -0.12 -8.06 17.05
N GLN A 82 -0.02 -9.15 17.80
CA GLN A 82 -0.17 -10.50 17.23
C GLN A 82 -1.57 -10.73 16.68
N LEU A 83 -2.59 -10.21 17.36
CA LEU A 83 -3.96 -10.28 16.87
C LEU A 83 -4.09 -9.59 15.52
N ALA A 84 -3.55 -8.38 15.40
CA ALA A 84 -3.60 -7.62 14.16
C ALA A 84 -2.91 -8.39 13.02
N GLU A 85 -1.76 -8.97 13.29
CA GLU A 85 -1.04 -9.75 12.30
C GLU A 85 -1.86 -10.97 11.84
N SER A 86 -2.45 -11.68 12.79
CA SER A 86 -3.27 -12.86 12.48
C SER A 86 -4.48 -12.48 11.62
N VAL A 87 -5.16 -11.41 11.99
CA VAL A 87 -6.31 -10.91 11.21
C VAL A 87 -5.89 -10.55 9.80
N ALA A 88 -4.78 -9.86 9.68
CA ALA A 88 -4.27 -9.43 8.37
C ALA A 88 -3.88 -10.62 7.49
N VAL A 89 -3.22 -11.62 8.06
CA VAL A 89 -2.83 -12.82 7.31
C VAL A 89 -4.06 -13.52 6.74
N HIS A 90 -5.12 -13.63 7.53
CA HIS A 90 -6.36 -14.25 7.06
C HIS A 90 -7.05 -13.42 5.96
N ALA A 91 -7.05 -12.11 6.13
CA ALA A 91 -7.74 -11.21 5.19
C ALA A 91 -6.95 -10.99 3.91
N ALA A 92 -5.64 -11.15 3.96
CA ALA A 92 -4.77 -10.83 2.82
C ALA A 92 -4.87 -11.84 1.67
N GLY A 93 -5.48 -13.01 1.90
CA GLY A 93 -5.75 -13.96 0.83
C GLY A 93 -4.49 -14.51 0.16
N GLY A 94 -3.47 -14.79 0.95
CA GLY A 94 -2.20 -15.33 0.44
C GLY A 94 -1.12 -14.30 0.21
N ALA A 95 -1.42 -13.01 0.28
CA ALA A 95 -0.41 -11.97 0.19
C ALA A 95 0.48 -12.00 1.43
N ARG A 96 1.75 -11.65 1.24
CA ARG A 96 2.68 -11.57 2.35
C ARG A 96 2.29 -10.42 3.27
N VAL A 97 2.44 -10.63 4.57
CA VAL A 97 2.15 -9.61 5.58
C VAL A 97 3.44 -9.28 6.34
N VAL A 98 3.74 -7.99 6.43
CA VAL A 98 4.88 -7.48 7.20
C VAL A 98 4.31 -6.66 8.35
N ASP A 99 4.64 -7.06 9.57
CA ASP A 99 4.15 -6.43 10.78
C ASP A 99 5.18 -5.42 11.29
N SER A 100 4.84 -4.15 11.16
CA SER A 100 5.65 -3.03 11.65
C SER A 100 4.91 -2.23 12.72
N ILE A 101 3.98 -2.87 13.41
CA ILE A 101 3.20 -2.23 14.46
C ILE A 101 4.09 -2.05 15.70
N ALA A 102 4.09 -0.86 16.25
CA ALA A 102 4.79 -0.56 17.49
C ALA A 102 3.92 -0.91 18.70
N VAL A 103 4.55 -1.35 19.76
CA VAL A 103 3.87 -1.65 21.02
C VAL A 103 4.24 -0.56 22.04
N ASN A 104 3.22 0.02 22.63
CA ASN A 104 3.41 1.07 23.61
C ASN A 104 3.63 0.44 25.00
N ASN A 105 4.88 0.34 25.40
CA ASN A 105 5.24 -0.25 26.68
C ASN A 105 5.41 0.79 27.79
N LEU A 106 5.13 2.06 27.50
CA LEU A 106 5.30 3.12 28.47
C LEU A 106 4.29 2.98 29.60
N GLY A 107 4.76 2.92 30.83
CA GLY A 107 3.90 2.82 31.99
C GLY A 107 3.41 1.42 32.31
N ARG A 108 4.03 0.42 31.70
CA ARG A 108 3.59 -0.97 31.91
C ARG A 108 4.71 -1.88 32.42
#